data_ef0c51bed746c7fd59dd246dfd4572a6
#
_entry.id   ef0c51bed746c7fd59dd246dfd4572a6
#
_cell.length_a   1.000
_cell.length_b   1.000
_cell.length_c   1.000
_cell.angle_alpha   90.00
_cell.angle_beta   90.00
_cell.angle_gamma   90.00
#
_symmetry.space_group_name_H-M   'P 1'
#
loop_
_entity.id
_entity.type
_entity.pdbx_description
1 polymer ?
#
loop_
_entity_poly.entity_id
_entity_poly.type
_entity_poly.pdbx_seq_one_letter_code
_entity_poly.pdbx_strand_id
1 'polypeptide(L)' 'DTFNVNEEVENVMNIINQLSEEDRDLITNLLIKNKTERELSTLMGVSQPAIHKRKKRIIENIKNKSKK' A
#
# COMPACT_ATOMS: atom_id res chain seq x y z
N ASP A 1 -9.11 -23.49 -13.84
CA ASP A 1 -9.30 -23.06 -13.70
C ASP A 1 -9.53 -22.04 -13.44
N THR A 2 -9.64 -21.90 -12.73
CA THR A 2 -10.17 -20.79 -12.43
C THR A 2 -9.33 -19.94 -11.66
N PHE A 3 -9.10 -18.79 -12.08
CA PHE A 3 -8.36 -17.77 -11.37
C PHE A 3 -9.14 -17.37 -10.14
N ASN A 4 -8.52 -17.44 -9.00
CA ASN A 4 -9.19 -17.14 -7.76
C ASN A 4 -8.85 -15.72 -7.31
N VAL A 5 -9.66 -14.78 -7.72
CA VAL A 5 -9.45 -13.37 -7.40
C VAL A 5 -9.52 -13.13 -5.89
N ASN A 6 -10.43 -13.82 -5.21
CA ASN A 6 -10.60 -13.64 -3.78
C ASN A 6 -9.35 -14.05 -3.01
N GLU A 7 -8.71 -15.13 -3.43
CA GLU A 7 -7.51 -15.60 -2.76
C GLU A 7 -6.38 -14.57 -2.91
N GLU A 8 -6.28 -13.99 -4.10
CA GLU A 8 -5.25 -13.00 -4.36
C GLU A 8 -5.48 -11.74 -3.54
N VAL A 9 -6.73 -11.30 -3.45
CA VAL A 9 -7.08 -10.14 -2.66
C VAL A 9 -6.79 -10.40 -1.18
N GLU A 10 -7.11 -11.60 -0.69
CA GLU A 10 -6.82 -11.95 0.70
C GLU A 10 -5.32 -11.89 0.99
N ASN A 11 -4.51 -12.37 0.06
CA ASN A 11 -3.07 -12.33 0.25
C ASN A 11 -2.56 -10.90 0.36
N VAL A 12 -3.03 -10.02 -0.51
CA VAL A 12 -2.64 -8.62 -0.47
C VAL A 12 -3.07 -7.98 0.83
N MET A 13 -4.30 -8.22 1.26
CA MET A 13 -4.80 -7.66 2.51
C MET A 13 -4.03 -8.17 3.71
N ASN A 14 -3.65 -9.45 3.71
CA ASN A 14 -2.84 -10.00 4.78
C ASN A 14 -1.49 -9.30 4.86
N ILE A 15 -0.88 -9.05 3.72
CA ILE A 15 0.40 -8.36 3.69
C ILE A 15 0.24 -6.93 4.20
N ILE A 16 -0.81 -6.25 3.77
CA ILE A 16 -1.07 -4.88 4.21
C ILE A 16 -1.27 -4.85 5.72
N ASN A 17 -1.97 -5.83 6.27
CA ASN A 17 -2.20 -5.89 7.71
C ASN A 17 -0.91 -6.14 8.51
N GLN A 18 0.12 -6.67 7.87
CA GLN A 18 1.41 -6.88 8.51
C GLN A 18 2.28 -5.63 8.50
N LEU A 19 1.90 -4.62 7.75
CA LEU A 19 2.64 -3.38 7.70
C LEU A 19 2.45 -2.59 8.99
N SER A 20 3.37 -1.65 9.23
CA SER A 20 3.19 -0.73 10.36
C SER A 20 1.92 0.08 10.14
N GLU A 21 1.42 0.67 11.21
CA GLU A 21 0.19 1.45 11.13
C GLU A 21 0.32 2.59 10.13
N GLU A 22 1.47 3.27 10.13
CA GLU A 22 1.70 4.37 9.20
C GLU A 22 1.71 3.89 7.75
N ASP A 23 2.41 2.80 7.50
CA ASP A 23 2.49 2.26 6.13
C ASP A 23 1.14 1.76 5.67
N ARG A 24 0.40 1.11 6.56
CA ARG A 24 -0.93 0.62 6.23
C ARG A 24 -1.86 1.76 5.87
N ASP A 25 -1.84 2.83 6.67
CA ASP A 25 -2.67 4.00 6.39
C ASP A 25 -2.32 4.61 5.03
N LEU A 26 -1.04 4.73 4.76
CA LEU A 26 -0.59 5.30 3.50
C LEU A 26 -1.10 4.49 2.31
N ILE A 27 -0.88 3.20 2.34
CA ILE A 27 -1.27 2.33 1.23
C ILE A 27 -2.79 2.26 1.10
N THR A 28 -3.50 2.21 2.22
CA THR A 28 -4.96 2.19 2.18
C THR A 28 -5.49 3.45 1.52
N ASN A 29 -4.96 4.61 1.87
CA ASN A 29 -5.41 5.86 1.27
C ASN A 29 -5.09 5.93 -0.22
N LEU A 30 -3.93 5.43 -0.62
CA LEU A 30 -3.52 5.51 -2.01
C LEU A 30 -4.25 4.51 -2.90
N LEU A 31 -4.38 3.27 -2.45
CA LEU A 31 -4.87 2.20 -3.31
C LEU A 31 -6.36 1.95 -3.15
N ILE A 32 -6.88 2.11 -1.95
CA ILE A 32 -8.29 1.79 -1.69
C ILE A 32 -9.15 3.04 -1.76
N LYS A 33 -8.71 4.12 -1.13
CA LYS A 33 -9.46 5.36 -1.13
C LYS A 33 -9.12 6.29 -2.29
N ASN A 34 -8.15 5.89 -3.10
CA ASN A 34 -7.75 6.63 -4.31
C ASN A 34 -7.32 8.06 -4.05
N LYS A 35 -6.72 8.31 -2.90
CA LYS A 35 -6.18 9.64 -2.63
C LYS A 35 -4.88 9.84 -3.39
N THR A 36 -4.61 11.08 -3.76
CA THR A 36 -3.37 11.39 -4.45
C THR A 36 -2.23 11.55 -3.46
N GLU A 37 -1.01 11.46 -3.99
CA GLU A 37 0.17 11.72 -3.17
C GLU A 37 0.15 13.13 -2.60
N ARG A 38 -0.37 14.06 -3.37
CA ARG A 38 -0.49 15.45 -2.93
C ARG A 38 -1.43 15.57 -1.74
N GLU A 39 -2.58 14.91 -1.82
CA GLU A 39 -3.54 14.92 -0.72
C GLU A 39 -2.95 14.31 0.53
N LEU A 40 -2.24 13.20 0.38
CA LEU A 40 -1.60 12.57 1.52
C LEU A 40 -0.49 13.41 2.10
N SER A 41 0.25 14.09 1.25
CA SER A 41 1.28 15.01 1.70
C SER A 41 0.70 16.04 2.65
N THR A 42 -0.44 16.60 2.28
CA THR A 42 -1.12 17.59 3.12
C THR A 42 -1.64 16.97 4.41
N LEU A 43 -2.27 15.79 4.31
CA LEU A 43 -2.87 15.14 5.47
C LEU A 43 -1.81 14.70 6.49
N MET A 44 -0.70 14.17 6.01
CA MET A 44 0.31 13.60 6.89
C MET A 44 1.40 14.59 7.27
N GLY A 45 1.39 15.78 6.67
CA GLY A 45 2.39 16.79 6.99
C GLY A 45 3.78 16.44 6.51
N VAL A 46 3.90 15.68 5.42
CA VAL A 46 5.20 15.33 4.83
C VAL A 46 5.19 15.75 3.36
N SER A 47 6.37 15.82 2.76
CA SER A 47 6.47 16.25 1.37
C SER A 47 6.00 15.17 0.42
N GLN A 48 5.62 15.58 -0.81
CA GLN A 48 5.20 14.62 -1.82
C GLN A 48 6.31 13.63 -2.18
N PRO A 49 7.58 14.05 -2.34
CA PRO A 49 8.65 13.09 -2.56
C PRO A 49 8.77 12.05 -1.45
N ALA A 50 8.52 12.45 -0.20
CA ALA A 50 8.57 11.50 0.92
C ALA A 50 7.45 10.48 0.81
N ILE A 51 6.24 10.93 0.43
CA ILE A 51 5.11 10.02 0.21
C ILE A 51 5.43 9.04 -0.91
N HIS A 52 6.01 9.56 -2.00
CA HIS A 52 6.34 8.71 -3.14
C HIS A 52 7.37 7.64 -2.76
N LYS A 53 8.38 8.02 -2.01
CA LYS A 53 9.40 7.06 -1.56
C LYS A 53 8.79 5.98 -0.67
N ARG A 54 7.94 6.38 0.26
CA ARG A 54 7.29 5.42 1.13
C ARG A 54 6.41 4.45 0.35
N LYS A 55 5.62 5.01 -0.57
CA LYS A 55 4.75 4.19 -1.41
C LYS A 55 5.57 3.15 -2.18
N LYS A 56 6.65 3.60 -2.79
CA LYS A 56 7.49 2.70 -3.58
C LYS A 56 8.07 1.58 -2.72
N ARG A 57 8.57 1.93 -1.53
CA ARG A 57 9.12 0.94 -0.63
C ARG A 57 8.08 -0.08 -0.18
N ILE A 58 6.89 0.40 0.14
CA ILE A 58 5.82 -0.49 0.59
C ILE A 58 5.40 -1.43 -0.52
N ILE A 59 5.25 -0.91 -1.73
CA ILE A 59 4.86 -1.73 -2.86
C ILE A 59 5.91 -2.78 -3.16
N GLU A 60 7.18 -2.44 -3.05
CA GLU A 60 8.25 -3.42 -3.24
C GLU A 60 8.19 -4.50 -2.17
N ASN A 61 7.92 -4.12 -0.92
CA ASN A 61 7.77 -5.10 0.15
C ASN A 61 6.62 -6.04 -0.13
N ILE A 62 5.50 -5.51 -0.60
CA ILE A 62 4.34 -6.32 -0.93
C ILE A 62 4.67 -7.31 -2.05
N LYS A 63 5.35 -6.83 -3.08
CA LYS A 63 5.74 -7.68 -4.18
C LYS A 63 6.68 -8.80 -3.73
N ASN A 64 7.64 -8.46 -2.88
CA ASN A 64 8.59 -9.44 -2.41
C ASN A 64 7.91 -10.51 -1.55
N LYS A 65 6.97 -10.12 -0.72
CA LYS A 65 6.25 -11.08 0.13
C LYS A 65 5.27 -11.93 -0.66
N SER A 66 4.71 -11.39 -1.74
CA SER A 66 3.80 -12.15 -2.60
C SER A 66 4.55 -13.10 -3.51
N LYS A 67 5.82 -12.86 -3.72
CA LYS A 67 6.59 -13.65 -4.65
C LYS A 67 7.08 -14.90 -3.96
N LYS A 68 6.98 -16.00 -4.63
CA LYS A 68 7.47 -17.25 -4.08
C LYS A 68 8.68 -17.75 -4.80
#